data_0e0c779a3aeb8ca7a6737e1d4b02760f
#
_entry.id   0e0c779a3aeb8ca7a6737e1d4b02760f
#
_cell.length_a   1.000
_cell.length_b   1.000
_cell.length_c   1.000
_cell.angle_alpha   90.00
_cell.angle_beta   90.00
_cell.angle_gamma   90.00
#
_symmetry.space_group_name_H-M   'P 1'
#
loop_
_entity.id
_entity.type
_entity.pdbx_description
1 polymer ?
#
loop_
_entity_poly.entity_id
_entity_poly.type
_entity_poly.pdbx_seq_one_letter_code
_entity_poly.pdbx_strand_id
1 'polypeptide(L)'
;MALTLSVGQVCFAQPETMVTPPDTSGPPAPQPPTNLRVEDEPNDFGHGLKIRWNLSADDGAGLNNVVAYELLRSDKAEGPFTQRAVIPKGISEYSDKDETRPTEEAPNPNFMDENSTWYYQIVAISDQQVRSNPSPIVSGTTRPNWILLNKIPILIVVIIFTIFLLVFISSAKKGKSLYIRPLAGINAVDDAIGRATEMGKPILYILGLGTAGDIATIAGFTILARVAKRTAEYQTKVIVPVQDPVVLVVAQETVRTAYLEAGRPDQYNPDNVFFVTSMQFPYVAAVNGIMLRERPATNFYMGVFYAESLILAETGNVAGSIQIAGTDQISQLPFFVAATDYTLIGEELYAASAYLSQEPVQMGTLKAQDYTKAIAMAIIVLGIIAITAGWPFIRDLVTINL
;
A
#
# COMPACT_ATOMS: atom_id res chain seq x y z
N MET A 1 -98.04 59.71 59.64
CA MET A 1 -96.99 59.31 60.55
C MET A 1 -96.48 57.94 60.02
N ALA A 2 -95.51 57.97 59.16
CA ALA A 2 -95.00 56.74 58.51
C ALA A 2 -93.47 56.70 58.74
N LEU A 3 -93.01 55.70 59.46
CA LEU A 3 -91.57 55.41 59.71
C LEU A 3 -91.03 54.57 58.51
N THR A 4 -90.07 55.10 57.83
CA THR A 4 -89.34 54.41 56.83
C THR A 4 -88.09 53.82 57.49
N LEU A 5 -87.91 52.48 57.50
CA LEU A 5 -86.72 51.76 57.89
C LEU A 5 -85.75 51.63 56.70
N SER A 6 -84.58 52.18 56.81
CA SER A 6 -83.49 52.03 55.85
C SER A 6 -82.75 50.71 56.12
N VAL A 7 -82.71 49.82 55.12
CA VAL A 7 -81.94 48.61 55.16
C VAL A 7 -80.59 48.90 54.50
N GLY A 8 -79.53 48.85 55.30
CA GLY A 8 -78.13 48.97 54.83
C GLY A 8 -77.70 47.73 54.06
N GLN A 9 -77.28 47.92 52.84
CA GLN A 9 -76.69 46.89 52.02
C GLN A 9 -75.19 46.73 52.39
N VAL A 10 -74.82 45.53 52.89
CA VAL A 10 -73.43 45.12 53.12
C VAL A 10 -72.88 44.63 51.82
N CYS A 11 -71.91 45.35 51.27
CA CYS A 11 -71.17 45.00 50.07
C CYS A 11 -70.02 44.03 50.50
N PHE A 12 -70.09 42.72 50.12
CA PHE A 12 -68.99 41.79 50.20
C PHE A 12 -68.06 42.05 49.04
N ALA A 13 -66.80 42.48 49.32
CA ALA A 13 -65.76 42.54 48.36
C ALA A 13 -65.28 41.11 48.05
N GLN A 14 -65.44 40.71 46.77
CA GLN A 14 -64.79 39.49 46.26
C GLN A 14 -63.28 39.70 46.22
N PRO A 15 -62.42 38.66 46.55
CA PRO A 15 -60.97 38.75 46.38
C PRO A 15 -60.74 38.80 44.87
N GLU A 16 -59.98 39.82 44.45
CA GLU A 16 -59.41 39.88 43.10
C GLU A 16 -58.41 38.70 42.96
N THR A 17 -58.75 37.74 42.11
CA THR A 17 -57.78 36.78 41.64
C THR A 17 -56.72 37.55 40.82
N MET A 18 -55.51 37.69 41.34
CA MET A 18 -54.38 38.13 40.55
C MET A 18 -54.25 37.14 39.40
N VAL A 19 -54.62 37.52 38.20
CA VAL A 19 -54.23 36.85 36.96
C VAL A 19 -52.79 37.21 36.75
N THR A 20 -51.89 36.28 37.10
CA THR A 20 -50.50 36.36 36.67
C THR A 20 -50.50 36.42 35.14
N PRO A 21 -49.82 37.40 34.54
CA PRO A 21 -49.71 37.42 33.08
C PRO A 21 -49.12 36.09 32.58
N PRO A 22 -49.51 35.54 31.44
CA PRO A 22 -48.96 34.32 30.93
C PRO A 22 -47.47 34.51 30.74
N ASP A 23 -46.71 33.57 31.30
CA ASP A 23 -45.25 33.49 31.17
C ASP A 23 -44.91 33.33 29.67
N THR A 24 -44.51 34.44 29.04
CA THR A 24 -44.14 34.51 27.62
C THR A 24 -42.67 34.23 27.39
N SER A 25 -41.94 33.80 28.41
CA SER A 25 -40.58 33.32 28.23
C SER A 25 -40.61 31.93 27.61
N GLY A 26 -40.27 31.84 26.35
CA GLY A 26 -39.96 30.56 25.72
C GLY A 26 -38.81 29.84 26.48
N PRO A 27 -38.55 28.58 26.12
CA PRO A 27 -37.50 27.84 26.79
C PRO A 27 -36.17 28.59 26.75
N PRO A 28 -35.39 28.61 27.84
CA PRO A 28 -34.18 29.41 27.93
C PRO A 28 -33.13 28.93 26.90
N ALA A 29 -32.60 29.85 26.11
CA ALA A 29 -31.53 29.59 25.17
C ALA A 29 -30.23 29.29 25.95
N PRO A 30 -29.42 28.31 25.49
CA PRO A 30 -28.13 28.01 26.10
C PRO A 30 -27.14 29.15 25.91
N GLN A 31 -26.15 29.24 26.78
CA GLN A 31 -25.03 30.18 26.63
C GLN A 31 -24.23 29.86 25.36
N PRO A 32 -23.74 30.89 24.63
CA PRO A 32 -22.95 30.66 23.43
C PRO A 32 -21.60 30.01 23.76
N PRO A 33 -21.06 29.16 22.86
CA PRO A 33 -19.68 28.71 22.92
C PRO A 33 -18.70 29.89 22.83
N THR A 34 -17.53 29.75 23.46
CA THR A 34 -16.56 30.84 23.53
C THR A 34 -15.20 30.41 22.95
N ASN A 35 -14.30 31.38 22.73
CA ASN A 35 -12.92 31.13 22.29
C ASN A 35 -12.82 30.26 21.03
N LEU A 36 -13.68 30.50 20.03
CA LEU A 36 -13.58 29.87 18.74
C LEU A 36 -12.22 30.20 18.10
N ARG A 37 -11.50 29.16 17.63
CA ARG A 37 -10.24 29.27 16.92
C ARG A 37 -10.30 28.42 15.68
N VAL A 38 -9.74 28.91 14.60
CA VAL A 38 -9.64 28.20 13.31
C VAL A 38 -8.19 28.21 12.90
N GLU A 39 -7.61 27.02 12.79
CA GLU A 39 -6.22 26.80 12.45
C GLU A 39 -6.16 25.91 11.20
N ASP A 40 -5.05 25.99 10.46
CA ASP A 40 -4.81 25.09 9.33
C ASP A 40 -4.73 23.64 9.81
N GLU A 41 -5.42 22.72 9.12
CA GLU A 41 -5.36 21.28 9.44
C GLU A 41 -4.02 20.72 8.96
N PRO A 42 -3.20 20.13 9.85
CA PRO A 42 -1.91 19.59 9.45
C PRO A 42 -2.07 18.30 8.63
N ASN A 43 -1.20 18.13 7.62
CA ASN A 43 -1.10 16.93 6.78
C ASN A 43 -2.30 16.65 5.86
N ASP A 44 -2.97 17.68 5.39
CA ASP A 44 -4.18 17.62 4.56
C ASP A 44 -4.00 18.17 3.14
N PHE A 45 -2.76 18.51 2.75
CA PHE A 45 -2.41 19.16 1.48
C PHE A 45 -3.03 20.56 1.30
N GLY A 46 -3.53 21.18 2.37
CA GLY A 46 -4.13 22.50 2.33
C GLY A 46 -5.60 22.51 1.95
N HIS A 47 -6.32 21.47 2.24
CA HIS A 47 -7.75 21.30 1.93
C HIS A 47 -8.63 21.19 3.17
N GLY A 48 -8.14 21.57 4.35
CA GLY A 48 -8.89 21.49 5.60
C GLY A 48 -8.50 22.53 6.62
N LEU A 49 -9.42 22.77 7.55
CA LEU A 49 -9.24 23.65 8.70
C LEU A 49 -9.66 22.94 9.97
N LYS A 50 -8.87 23.10 11.03
CA LYS A 50 -9.15 22.59 12.36
C LYS A 50 -9.81 23.66 13.20
N ILE A 51 -11.03 23.40 13.65
CA ILE A 51 -11.84 24.30 14.44
C ILE A 51 -11.85 23.84 15.89
N ARG A 52 -11.54 24.72 16.85
CA ARG A 52 -11.59 24.47 18.28
C ARG A 52 -12.34 25.57 19.00
N TRP A 53 -13.07 25.19 20.05
CA TRP A 53 -13.83 26.13 20.87
C TRP A 53 -13.89 25.67 22.33
N ASN A 54 -14.24 26.59 23.23
CA ASN A 54 -14.64 26.23 24.57
C ASN A 54 -16.13 25.88 24.58
N LEU A 55 -16.48 24.79 25.24
CA LEU A 55 -17.86 24.36 25.37
C LEU A 55 -18.72 25.47 26.01
N SER A 56 -20.01 25.47 25.71
CA SER A 56 -20.99 26.31 26.39
C SER A 56 -20.94 26.08 27.90
N ALA A 57 -21.15 27.13 28.70
CA ALA A 57 -21.28 27.00 30.15
C ALA A 57 -22.46 26.11 30.58
N ASP A 58 -23.42 25.90 29.67
CA ASP A 58 -24.59 25.05 29.88
C ASP A 58 -24.40 23.61 29.32
N ASP A 59 -23.18 23.24 28.91
CA ASP A 59 -22.81 21.88 28.51
C ASP A 59 -22.23 21.11 29.70
N GLY A 60 -23.03 20.29 30.34
CA GLY A 60 -22.63 19.52 31.54
C GLY A 60 -22.66 20.32 32.86
N ALA A 61 -22.94 21.65 32.81
CA ALA A 61 -23.09 22.54 33.93
C ALA A 61 -24.20 23.58 33.64
N GLY A 62 -24.40 24.55 34.50
CA GLY A 62 -25.39 25.59 34.30
C GLY A 62 -26.81 25.04 34.07
N LEU A 63 -27.44 25.39 32.99
CA LEU A 63 -28.78 24.85 32.60
C LEU A 63 -28.74 23.40 32.15
N ASN A 64 -27.54 22.87 31.79
CA ASN A 64 -27.29 21.50 31.29
C ASN A 64 -28.29 21.07 30.19
N ASN A 65 -28.67 22.00 29.33
CA ASN A 65 -29.67 21.81 28.28
C ASN A 65 -29.04 21.68 26.87
N VAL A 66 -27.70 21.78 26.72
CA VAL A 66 -27.03 21.63 25.44
C VAL A 66 -27.03 20.17 25.00
N VAL A 67 -27.41 19.88 23.75
CA VAL A 67 -27.38 18.56 23.12
C VAL A 67 -26.41 18.48 21.97
N ALA A 68 -26.17 19.60 21.27
CA ALA A 68 -25.26 19.65 20.13
C ALA A 68 -24.74 21.06 19.88
N TYR A 69 -23.70 21.14 19.04
CA TYR A 69 -23.18 22.37 18.47
C TYR A 69 -23.37 22.36 16.97
N GLU A 70 -23.87 23.46 16.44
CA GLU A 70 -24.00 23.66 14.99
C GLU A 70 -22.85 24.55 14.53
N LEU A 71 -21.99 23.99 13.67
CA LEU A 71 -20.90 24.72 13.04
C LEU A 71 -21.39 25.32 11.72
N LEU A 72 -21.27 26.63 11.60
CA LEU A 72 -21.65 27.40 10.44
C LEU A 72 -20.41 27.87 9.69
N ARG A 73 -20.42 27.80 8.37
CA ARG A 73 -19.32 28.19 7.49
C ARG A 73 -19.79 29.14 6.39
N SER A 74 -18.92 30.08 6.00
CA SER A 74 -19.09 30.96 4.85
C SER A 74 -17.78 31.21 4.11
N ASP A 75 -17.85 31.49 2.83
CA ASP A 75 -16.73 31.97 2.00
C ASP A 75 -16.49 33.48 2.16
N LYS A 76 -17.43 34.20 2.83
CA LYS A 76 -17.38 35.64 3.04
C LYS A 76 -17.58 36.00 4.51
N ALA A 77 -16.91 37.07 4.95
CA ALA A 77 -17.06 37.56 6.34
C ALA A 77 -18.49 37.97 6.70
N GLU A 78 -19.22 38.45 5.73
CA GLU A 78 -20.60 38.96 5.88
C GLU A 78 -21.66 37.87 5.70
N GLY A 79 -21.26 36.64 5.33
CA GLY A 79 -22.16 35.53 5.04
C GLY A 79 -22.63 35.46 3.58
N PRO A 80 -23.61 34.64 3.27
CA PRO A 80 -24.42 33.83 4.17
C PRO A 80 -23.65 32.68 4.83
N PHE A 81 -23.94 32.41 6.10
CA PHE A 81 -23.43 31.28 6.84
C PHE A 81 -24.32 30.05 6.65
N THR A 82 -23.75 28.96 6.21
CA THR A 82 -24.46 27.68 6.01
C THR A 82 -24.00 26.65 7.02
N GLN A 83 -24.89 25.75 7.42
CA GLN A 83 -24.58 24.66 8.33
C GLN A 83 -23.57 23.71 7.67
N ARG A 84 -22.42 23.56 8.31
CA ARG A 84 -21.37 22.62 7.85
C ARG A 84 -21.45 21.29 8.59
N ALA A 85 -21.64 21.32 9.89
CA ALA A 85 -21.70 20.13 10.72
C ALA A 85 -22.56 20.36 11.97
N VAL A 86 -23.11 19.25 12.49
CA VAL A 86 -23.72 19.19 13.82
C VAL A 86 -22.85 18.26 14.68
N ILE A 87 -22.32 18.80 15.77
CA ILE A 87 -21.33 18.15 16.62
C ILE A 87 -21.99 17.82 17.96
N PRO A 88 -21.92 16.59 18.46
CA PRO A 88 -22.50 16.21 19.75
C PRO A 88 -21.92 17.03 20.92
N LYS A 89 -22.72 17.16 21.99
CA LYS A 89 -22.27 17.79 23.24
C LYS A 89 -20.97 17.17 23.78
N GLY A 90 -20.17 17.95 24.48
CA GLY A 90 -18.93 17.51 25.10
C GLY A 90 -17.75 17.44 24.13
N ILE A 91 -17.93 17.68 22.83
CA ILE A 91 -16.87 17.77 21.83
C ILE A 91 -16.53 19.23 21.60
N SER A 92 -15.26 19.59 21.69
CA SER A 92 -14.73 20.95 21.57
C SER A 92 -13.84 21.19 20.37
N GLU A 93 -13.77 20.21 19.43
CA GLU A 93 -13.01 20.34 18.20
C GLU A 93 -13.71 19.65 17.02
N TYR A 94 -13.46 20.17 15.83
CA TYR A 94 -13.93 19.60 14.58
C TYR A 94 -12.91 19.85 13.46
N SER A 95 -12.66 18.85 12.63
CA SER A 95 -11.83 18.97 11.42
C SER A 95 -12.75 19.12 10.21
N ASP A 96 -12.77 20.31 9.64
CA ASP A 96 -13.49 20.59 8.40
C ASP A 96 -12.57 20.34 7.22
N LYS A 97 -12.64 19.16 6.66
CA LYS A 97 -11.87 18.75 5.48
C LYS A 97 -12.75 17.94 4.52
N ASP A 98 -12.44 18.04 3.24
CA ASP A 98 -13.00 17.20 2.22
C ASP A 98 -11.93 16.94 1.17
N GLU A 99 -11.51 15.69 1.05
CA GLU A 99 -10.43 15.27 0.16
C GLU A 99 -10.92 15.02 -1.28
N THR A 100 -12.26 15.06 -1.48
CA THR A 100 -12.88 14.80 -2.77
C THR A 100 -12.78 16.03 -3.66
N ARG A 101 -11.83 16.06 -4.56
CA ARG A 101 -11.67 17.15 -5.53
C ARG A 101 -12.92 17.28 -6.40
N PRO A 102 -13.46 18.49 -6.58
CA PRO A 102 -14.58 18.70 -7.49
C PRO A 102 -14.18 18.41 -8.93
N THR A 103 -15.12 17.82 -9.69
CA THR A 103 -15.01 17.65 -11.14
C THR A 103 -16.20 18.36 -11.81
N GLU A 104 -16.12 18.56 -13.14
CA GLU A 104 -17.26 19.15 -13.89
C GLU A 104 -18.56 18.34 -13.74
N GLU A 105 -18.43 17.02 -13.60
CA GLU A 105 -19.56 16.09 -13.44
C GLU A 105 -20.04 15.96 -11.99
N ALA A 106 -19.16 16.21 -11.00
CA ALA A 106 -19.45 16.10 -9.57
C ALA A 106 -18.89 17.31 -8.80
N PRO A 107 -19.61 18.44 -8.78
CA PRO A 107 -19.20 19.62 -8.02
C PRO A 107 -19.25 19.33 -6.52
N ASN A 108 -18.18 19.68 -5.80
CA ASN A 108 -18.12 19.55 -4.35
C ASN A 108 -18.04 20.95 -3.69
N PRO A 109 -19.16 21.50 -3.23
CA PRO A 109 -19.19 22.83 -2.60
C PRO A 109 -18.48 22.86 -1.24
N ASN A 110 -18.15 21.71 -0.68
CA ASN A 110 -17.44 21.61 0.60
C ASN A 110 -15.92 21.57 0.45
N PHE A 111 -15.41 21.35 -0.76
CA PHE A 111 -13.98 21.34 -1.03
C PHE A 111 -13.39 22.73 -0.79
N MET A 112 -12.23 22.75 -0.14
CA MET A 112 -11.47 23.96 0.12
C MET A 112 -10.24 23.99 -0.76
N ASP A 113 -10.08 25.04 -1.55
CA ASP A 113 -8.86 25.24 -2.34
C ASP A 113 -7.71 25.69 -1.45
N GLU A 114 -6.49 25.41 -1.90
CA GLU A 114 -5.27 25.88 -1.24
C GLU A 114 -5.26 27.41 -1.14
N ASN A 115 -4.81 27.91 0.00
CA ASN A 115 -4.77 29.36 0.31
C ASN A 115 -6.13 30.06 0.30
N SER A 116 -7.24 29.31 0.43
CA SER A 116 -8.59 29.86 0.57
C SER A 116 -8.87 30.24 2.02
N THR A 117 -9.61 31.35 2.21
CA THR A 117 -9.99 31.82 3.54
C THR A 117 -11.47 31.56 3.76
N TRP A 118 -11.77 30.92 4.88
CA TRP A 118 -13.13 30.56 5.28
C TRP A 118 -13.47 31.16 6.63
N TYR A 119 -14.75 31.48 6.85
CA TYR A 119 -15.27 32.13 8.04
C TYR A 119 -16.21 31.19 8.77
N TYR A 120 -16.07 31.14 10.10
CA TYR A 120 -16.81 30.21 10.93
C TYR A 120 -17.50 30.92 12.08
N GLN A 121 -18.66 30.38 12.44
CA GLN A 121 -19.39 30.65 13.67
C GLN A 121 -19.86 29.32 14.25
N ILE A 122 -20.08 29.29 15.57
CA ILE A 122 -20.61 28.11 16.24
C ILE A 122 -21.75 28.54 17.17
N VAL A 123 -22.79 27.69 17.20
CA VAL A 123 -24.02 27.90 17.97
C VAL A 123 -24.27 26.65 18.80
N ALA A 124 -24.67 26.83 20.08
CA ALA A 124 -25.14 25.71 20.89
C ALA A 124 -26.65 25.51 20.69
N ILE A 125 -27.07 24.25 20.64
CA ILE A 125 -28.46 23.84 20.47
C ILE A 125 -28.93 23.13 21.73
N SER A 126 -30.10 23.58 22.29
CA SER A 126 -30.71 22.92 23.43
C SER A 126 -31.53 21.68 23.05
N ASP A 127 -31.91 20.87 24.03
CA ASP A 127 -32.85 19.75 23.92
C ASP A 127 -34.21 20.13 23.33
N GLN A 128 -34.60 21.40 23.49
CA GLN A 128 -35.85 21.98 22.93
C GLN A 128 -35.62 22.66 21.57
N GLN A 129 -34.47 22.41 20.91
CA GLN A 129 -34.07 22.97 19.61
C GLN A 129 -33.93 24.52 19.62
N VAL A 130 -33.72 25.13 20.78
CA VAL A 130 -33.42 26.56 20.89
C VAL A 130 -31.94 26.78 20.65
N ARG A 131 -31.61 27.73 19.76
CA ARG A 131 -30.24 28.10 19.41
C ARG A 131 -29.75 29.20 20.34
N SER A 132 -28.47 29.10 20.76
CA SER A 132 -27.78 30.19 21.43
C SER A 132 -27.49 31.35 20.47
N ASN A 133 -27.06 32.48 20.99
CA ASN A 133 -26.40 33.49 20.16
C ASN A 133 -25.17 32.86 19.49
N PRO A 134 -24.86 33.21 18.22
CA PRO A 134 -23.66 32.72 17.56
C PRO A 134 -22.39 33.28 18.23
N SER A 135 -21.33 32.50 18.17
CA SER A 135 -19.99 32.98 18.56
C SER A 135 -19.52 34.13 17.65
N PRO A 136 -18.50 34.90 18.06
CA PRO A 136 -17.84 35.82 17.13
C PRO A 136 -17.34 35.08 15.87
N ILE A 137 -17.35 35.77 14.73
CA ILE A 137 -16.83 35.26 13.46
C ILE A 137 -15.31 35.12 13.58
N VAL A 138 -14.78 33.96 13.20
CA VAL A 138 -13.34 33.69 13.13
C VAL A 138 -13.02 33.14 11.77
N SER A 139 -11.93 33.63 11.17
CA SER A 139 -11.45 33.15 9.88
C SER A 139 -10.24 32.24 10.04
N GLY A 140 -10.14 31.25 9.12
CA GLY A 140 -8.95 30.45 8.92
C GLY A 140 -8.59 30.41 7.45
N THR A 141 -7.30 30.26 7.15
CA THR A 141 -6.81 30.13 5.78
C THR A 141 -6.09 28.80 5.65
N THR A 142 -6.49 28.01 4.65
CA THR A 142 -5.85 26.74 4.31
C THR A 142 -4.45 26.98 3.77
N ARG A 143 -3.48 26.12 4.13
CA ARG A 143 -2.10 26.25 3.69
C ARG A 143 -1.56 24.93 3.16
N PRO A 144 -0.93 24.89 1.97
CA PRO A 144 -0.35 23.67 1.46
C PRO A 144 0.84 23.21 2.32
N ASN A 145 0.78 21.96 2.73
CA ASN A 145 1.85 21.31 3.49
C ASN A 145 2.82 20.62 2.54
N TRP A 146 4.04 21.15 2.37
CA TRP A 146 5.09 20.56 1.52
C TRP A 146 5.61 19.22 2.04
N ILE A 147 5.58 19.02 3.36
CA ILE A 147 6.02 17.79 4.01
C ILE A 147 4.94 17.36 5.00
N LEU A 148 4.42 16.16 4.80
CA LEU A 148 3.49 15.53 5.74
C LEU A 148 4.27 15.03 6.95
N LEU A 149 4.14 15.68 8.09
CA LEU A 149 4.88 15.35 9.32
C LEU A 149 4.57 13.94 9.82
N ASN A 150 3.34 13.48 9.62
CA ASN A 150 2.94 12.10 9.95
C ASN A 150 3.61 11.04 9.07
N LYS A 151 4.17 11.40 7.91
CA LYS A 151 4.89 10.50 6.99
C LYS A 151 6.42 10.56 7.15
N ILE A 152 6.95 11.37 8.06
CA ILE A 152 8.40 11.45 8.33
C ILE A 152 9.01 10.08 8.66
N PRO A 153 8.41 9.18 9.44
CA PRO A 153 8.98 7.87 9.69
C PRO A 153 9.22 7.07 8.40
N ILE A 154 8.29 7.16 7.44
CA ILE A 154 8.41 6.50 6.13
C ILE A 154 9.58 7.10 5.35
N LEU A 155 9.71 8.44 5.34
CA LEU A 155 10.82 9.13 4.68
C LEU A 155 12.18 8.69 5.24
N ILE A 156 12.30 8.58 6.57
CA ILE A 156 13.52 8.10 7.22
C ILE A 156 13.87 6.68 6.78
N VAL A 157 12.90 5.77 6.75
CA VAL A 157 13.11 4.38 6.30
C VAL A 157 13.60 4.35 4.84
N VAL A 158 12.99 5.14 3.95
CA VAL A 158 13.39 5.24 2.54
C VAL A 158 14.82 5.77 2.41
N ILE A 159 15.19 6.79 3.17
CA ILE A 159 16.56 7.36 3.17
C ILE A 159 17.57 6.30 3.66
N ILE A 160 17.30 5.62 4.76
CA ILE A 160 18.18 4.57 5.30
C ILE A 160 18.36 3.44 4.27
N PHE A 161 17.26 2.98 3.68
CA PHE A 161 17.32 1.94 2.63
C PHE A 161 18.16 2.38 1.43
N THR A 162 17.96 3.62 0.96
CA THR A 162 18.73 4.19 -0.15
C THR A 162 20.23 4.27 0.17
N ILE A 163 20.58 4.69 1.39
CA ILE A 163 21.96 4.72 1.84
C ILE A 163 22.58 3.32 1.82
N PHE A 164 21.91 2.31 2.37
CA PHE A 164 22.40 0.94 2.34
C PHE A 164 22.60 0.44 0.91
N LEU A 165 21.63 0.69 0.05
CA LEU A 165 21.70 0.29 -1.36
C LEU A 165 22.93 0.90 -2.05
N LEU A 166 23.16 2.20 -1.90
CA LEU A 166 24.31 2.89 -2.49
C LEU A 166 25.65 2.41 -1.89
N VAL A 167 25.72 2.20 -0.59
CA VAL A 167 26.93 1.72 0.11
C VAL A 167 27.28 0.30 -0.35
N PHE A 168 26.32 -0.62 -0.40
CA PHE A 168 26.58 -2.00 -0.79
C PHE A 168 26.90 -2.14 -2.28
N ILE A 169 26.21 -1.41 -3.16
CA ILE A 169 26.55 -1.37 -4.59
C ILE A 169 27.97 -0.79 -4.80
N SER A 170 28.30 0.31 -4.12
CA SER A 170 29.64 0.89 -4.20
C SER A 170 30.71 -0.06 -3.68
N SER A 171 30.43 -0.78 -2.60
CA SER A 171 31.35 -1.79 -2.04
C SER A 171 31.55 -2.97 -2.99
N ALA A 172 30.48 -3.45 -3.61
CA ALA A 172 30.54 -4.52 -4.61
C ALA A 172 31.35 -4.10 -5.85
N LYS A 173 31.10 -2.89 -6.37
CA LYS A 173 31.86 -2.32 -7.50
C LYS A 173 33.36 -2.15 -7.21
N LYS A 174 33.75 -1.98 -5.94
CA LYS A 174 35.17 -1.94 -5.50
C LYS A 174 35.81 -3.32 -5.35
N GLY A 175 35.13 -4.39 -5.78
CA GLY A 175 35.65 -5.75 -5.75
C GLY A 175 35.59 -6.44 -4.38
N LYS A 176 34.87 -5.90 -3.39
CA LYS A 176 34.63 -6.61 -2.14
C LYS A 176 33.71 -7.79 -2.38
N SER A 177 34.15 -8.99 -2.02
CA SER A 177 33.31 -10.19 -2.06
C SER A 177 32.15 -10.04 -1.08
N LEU A 178 30.95 -9.94 -1.57
CA LEU A 178 29.72 -9.94 -0.76
C LEU A 178 29.25 -11.40 -0.64
N TYR A 179 29.22 -11.93 0.57
CA TYR A 179 28.71 -13.28 0.80
C TYR A 179 27.20 -13.30 0.59
N ILE A 180 26.74 -14.10 -0.37
CA ILE A 180 25.35 -14.49 -0.54
C ILE A 180 25.25 -15.96 -0.13
N ARG A 181 24.24 -16.30 0.66
CA ARG A 181 24.02 -17.68 1.09
C ARG A 181 23.77 -18.57 -0.14
N PRO A 182 24.51 -19.67 -0.32
CA PRO A 182 24.23 -20.64 -1.38
C PRO A 182 22.82 -21.22 -1.19
N LEU A 183 22.04 -21.23 -2.27
CA LEU A 183 20.72 -21.84 -2.31
C LEU A 183 20.83 -23.27 -2.85
N ALA A 184 20.07 -24.20 -2.27
CA ALA A 184 20.07 -25.59 -2.71
C ALA A 184 19.73 -25.74 -4.22
N GLY A 185 18.78 -24.91 -4.71
CA GLY A 185 18.40 -24.89 -6.12
C GLY A 185 19.51 -24.43 -7.06
N ILE A 186 20.49 -23.65 -6.61
CA ILE A 186 21.64 -23.23 -7.45
C ILE A 186 22.62 -24.39 -7.70
N ASN A 187 22.92 -25.14 -6.66
CA ASN A 187 23.76 -26.33 -6.80
C ASN A 187 23.08 -27.37 -7.70
N ALA A 188 21.75 -27.50 -7.56
CA ALA A 188 20.95 -28.38 -8.41
C ALA A 188 21.03 -28.00 -9.90
N VAL A 189 21.24 -26.72 -10.26
CA VAL A 189 21.42 -26.29 -11.67
C VAL A 189 22.66 -26.93 -12.28
N ASP A 190 23.82 -26.82 -11.61
CA ASP A 190 25.07 -27.41 -12.12
C ASP A 190 25.00 -28.96 -12.16
N ASP A 191 24.39 -29.60 -11.14
CA ASP A 191 24.18 -31.07 -11.10
C ASP A 191 23.24 -31.53 -12.21
N ALA A 192 22.17 -30.79 -12.48
CA ALA A 192 21.20 -31.13 -13.53
C ALA A 192 21.81 -31.02 -14.94
N ILE A 193 22.70 -30.03 -15.17
CA ILE A 193 23.44 -29.90 -16.43
C ILE A 193 24.41 -31.06 -16.60
N GLY A 194 25.13 -31.41 -15.54
CA GLY A 194 26.04 -32.57 -15.54
C GLY A 194 25.34 -33.86 -15.92
N ARG A 195 24.17 -34.14 -15.31
CA ARG A 195 23.38 -35.32 -15.64
C ARG A 195 22.85 -35.30 -17.08
N ALA A 196 22.38 -34.13 -17.57
CA ALA A 196 21.95 -34.02 -18.98
C ALA A 196 23.06 -34.39 -19.96
N THR A 197 24.29 -33.96 -19.64
CA THR A 197 25.51 -34.28 -20.41
C THR A 197 25.83 -35.77 -20.36
N GLU A 198 25.84 -36.39 -19.18
CA GLU A 198 26.09 -37.84 -19.04
C GLU A 198 25.06 -38.69 -19.75
N MET A 199 23.79 -38.24 -19.77
CA MET A 199 22.71 -38.96 -20.46
C MET A 199 22.66 -38.69 -21.96
N GLY A 200 23.39 -37.73 -22.50
CA GLY A 200 23.31 -37.29 -23.89
C GLY A 200 21.95 -36.74 -24.32
N LYS A 201 21.19 -36.20 -23.36
CA LYS A 201 19.84 -35.68 -23.58
C LYS A 201 19.82 -34.15 -23.50
N PRO A 202 18.87 -33.48 -24.19
CA PRO A 202 18.77 -32.05 -24.18
C PRO A 202 18.28 -31.50 -22.81
N ILE A 203 18.50 -30.23 -22.60
CA ILE A 203 17.88 -29.43 -21.54
C ILE A 203 16.79 -28.60 -22.16
N LEU A 204 15.62 -28.57 -21.53
CA LEU A 204 14.50 -27.71 -21.90
C LEU A 204 14.44 -26.53 -20.92
N TYR A 205 14.45 -25.32 -21.47
CA TYR A 205 14.40 -24.10 -20.67
C TYR A 205 13.18 -23.24 -21.04
N ILE A 206 12.31 -22.98 -20.09
CA ILE A 206 11.01 -22.32 -20.26
C ILE A 206 11.03 -21.01 -19.47
N LEU A 207 10.91 -19.87 -20.18
CA LEU A 207 10.92 -18.52 -19.60
C LEU A 207 9.57 -18.07 -19.05
N GLY A 208 8.56 -18.95 -19.05
CA GLY A 208 7.20 -18.64 -18.63
C GLY A 208 6.44 -17.77 -19.64
N LEU A 209 5.42 -17.07 -19.17
CA LEU A 209 4.53 -16.24 -19.96
C LEU A 209 4.71 -14.74 -19.71
N GLY A 210 5.76 -14.35 -18.98
CA GLY A 210 6.08 -12.95 -18.68
C GLY A 210 6.62 -12.21 -19.91
N THR A 211 6.56 -10.89 -19.82
CA THR A 211 7.18 -9.98 -20.80
C THR A 211 8.67 -9.78 -20.47
N ALA A 212 9.42 -9.23 -21.42
CA ALA A 212 10.85 -8.91 -21.19
C ALA A 212 11.10 -7.85 -20.09
N GLY A 213 10.08 -7.10 -19.69
CA GLY A 213 10.15 -6.10 -18.61
C GLY A 213 9.89 -6.67 -17.21
N ASP A 214 9.37 -7.89 -17.10
CA ASP A 214 9.06 -8.51 -15.82
C ASP A 214 10.35 -8.95 -15.11
N ILE A 215 10.46 -8.62 -13.82
CA ILE A 215 11.69 -8.86 -13.03
C ILE A 215 12.01 -10.37 -12.96
N ALA A 216 10.98 -11.22 -12.83
CA ALA A 216 11.17 -12.67 -12.83
C ALA A 216 11.68 -13.20 -14.18
N THR A 217 11.22 -12.62 -15.31
CA THR A 217 11.71 -12.97 -16.65
C THR A 217 13.16 -12.51 -16.83
N ILE A 218 13.52 -11.32 -16.34
CA ILE A 218 14.92 -10.82 -16.33
C ILE A 218 15.85 -11.75 -15.53
N ALA A 219 15.41 -12.19 -14.34
CA ALA A 219 16.12 -13.18 -13.56
C ALA A 219 16.25 -14.51 -14.33
N GLY A 220 15.20 -14.93 -15.03
CA GLY A 220 15.21 -16.07 -15.92
C GLY A 220 16.25 -15.98 -17.03
N PHE A 221 16.41 -14.82 -17.69
CA PHE A 221 17.49 -14.62 -18.68
C PHE A 221 18.88 -14.75 -18.09
N THR A 222 19.09 -14.24 -16.88
CA THR A 222 20.39 -14.36 -16.20
C THR A 222 20.75 -15.82 -15.89
N ILE A 223 19.77 -16.62 -15.44
CA ILE A 223 19.96 -18.05 -15.21
C ILE A 223 20.13 -18.78 -16.55
N LEU A 224 19.37 -18.41 -17.59
CA LEU A 224 19.53 -18.95 -18.94
C LEU A 224 20.94 -18.75 -19.48
N ALA A 225 21.53 -17.56 -19.30
CA ALA A 225 22.90 -17.28 -19.71
C ALA A 225 23.89 -18.26 -19.05
N ARG A 226 23.74 -18.54 -17.76
CA ARG A 226 24.56 -19.51 -17.05
C ARG A 226 24.36 -20.93 -17.55
N VAL A 227 23.10 -21.36 -17.72
CA VAL A 227 22.76 -22.68 -18.25
C VAL A 227 23.32 -22.84 -19.67
N ALA A 228 23.11 -21.86 -20.55
CA ALA A 228 23.59 -21.86 -21.93
C ALA A 228 25.13 -21.93 -22.01
N LYS A 229 25.83 -21.18 -21.14
CA LYS A 229 27.29 -21.23 -21.09
C LYS A 229 27.80 -22.61 -20.69
N ARG A 230 27.20 -23.23 -19.66
CA ARG A 230 27.55 -24.58 -19.23
C ARG A 230 27.22 -25.63 -20.26
N THR A 231 26.04 -25.52 -20.91
CA THR A 231 25.66 -26.45 -21.98
C THR A 231 26.62 -26.37 -23.20
N ALA A 232 27.12 -25.17 -23.52
CA ALA A 232 28.11 -24.97 -24.55
C ALA A 232 29.46 -25.64 -24.19
N GLU A 233 29.93 -25.50 -22.92
CA GLU A 233 31.14 -26.14 -22.43
C GLU A 233 31.07 -27.68 -22.53
N TYR A 234 29.89 -28.26 -22.23
CA TYR A 234 29.66 -29.70 -22.21
C TYR A 234 29.09 -30.27 -23.50
N GLN A 235 28.89 -29.45 -24.53
CA GLN A 235 28.28 -29.84 -25.83
C GLN A 235 26.88 -30.46 -25.71
N THR A 236 26.12 -30.00 -24.72
CA THR A 236 24.75 -30.43 -24.47
C THR A 236 23.79 -29.49 -25.18
N LYS A 237 22.73 -30.02 -25.81
CA LYS A 237 21.72 -29.20 -26.50
C LYS A 237 20.79 -28.54 -25.48
N VAL A 238 20.59 -27.20 -25.61
CA VAL A 238 19.53 -26.47 -24.89
C VAL A 238 18.42 -26.12 -25.87
N ILE A 239 17.16 -26.31 -25.45
CA ILE A 239 15.94 -26.00 -26.23
C ILE A 239 15.16 -24.95 -25.45
N VAL A 240 14.85 -23.81 -26.08
CA VAL A 240 14.18 -22.66 -25.45
C VAL A 240 12.96 -22.26 -26.26
N PRO A 241 11.80 -22.89 -26.04
CA PRO A 241 10.55 -22.43 -26.62
C PRO A 241 10.08 -21.17 -25.94
N VAL A 242 9.68 -20.16 -26.71
CA VAL A 242 9.30 -18.84 -26.17
C VAL A 242 7.91 -18.46 -26.64
N GLN A 243 7.15 -17.78 -25.76
CA GLN A 243 5.77 -17.36 -26.00
C GLN A 243 5.69 -15.91 -26.52
N ASP A 244 6.59 -15.04 -26.11
CA ASP A 244 6.59 -13.63 -26.45
C ASP A 244 7.70 -13.30 -27.47
N PRO A 245 7.39 -12.59 -28.59
CA PRO A 245 8.39 -12.26 -29.60
C PRO A 245 9.54 -11.37 -29.11
N VAL A 246 9.30 -10.50 -28.11
CA VAL A 246 10.36 -9.65 -27.55
C VAL A 246 11.28 -10.48 -26.66
N VAL A 247 10.68 -11.36 -25.84
CA VAL A 247 11.42 -12.34 -25.03
C VAL A 247 12.27 -13.25 -25.90
N LEU A 248 11.78 -13.62 -27.11
CA LEU A 248 12.53 -14.42 -28.08
C LEU A 248 13.84 -13.74 -28.46
N VAL A 249 13.80 -12.47 -28.86
CA VAL A 249 14.99 -11.72 -29.31
C VAL A 249 16.03 -11.62 -28.18
N VAL A 250 15.58 -11.35 -26.97
CA VAL A 250 16.46 -11.28 -25.79
C VAL A 250 17.03 -12.66 -25.45
N ALA A 251 16.22 -13.72 -25.51
CA ALA A 251 16.67 -15.08 -25.24
C ALA A 251 17.70 -15.57 -26.28
N GLN A 252 17.48 -15.28 -27.57
CA GLN A 252 18.43 -15.61 -28.63
C GLN A 252 19.78 -14.94 -28.43
N GLU A 253 19.78 -13.63 -28.12
CA GLU A 253 21.02 -12.90 -27.86
C GLU A 253 21.70 -13.36 -26.58
N THR A 254 20.94 -13.67 -25.53
CA THR A 254 21.45 -14.24 -24.27
C THR A 254 22.19 -15.56 -24.51
N VAL A 255 21.55 -16.48 -25.22
CA VAL A 255 22.16 -17.79 -25.53
C VAL A 255 23.36 -17.62 -26.44
N ARG A 256 23.27 -16.81 -27.50
CA ARG A 256 24.38 -16.53 -28.41
C ARG A 256 25.59 -15.97 -27.68
N THR A 257 25.40 -14.96 -26.83
CA THR A 257 26.48 -14.37 -26.02
C THR A 257 27.10 -15.39 -25.07
N ALA A 258 26.28 -16.24 -24.43
CA ALA A 258 26.77 -17.29 -23.55
C ALA A 258 27.67 -18.33 -24.30
N TYR A 259 27.31 -18.70 -25.55
CA TYR A 259 28.13 -19.59 -26.37
C TYR A 259 29.46 -18.91 -26.82
N LEU A 260 29.44 -17.60 -27.12
CA LEU A 260 30.64 -16.82 -27.41
C LEU A 260 31.57 -16.77 -26.19
N GLU A 261 31.01 -16.49 -24.99
CA GLU A 261 31.79 -16.49 -23.75
C GLU A 261 32.37 -17.85 -23.36
N ALA A 262 31.68 -18.93 -23.71
CA ALA A 262 32.20 -20.29 -23.55
C ALA A 262 33.29 -20.68 -24.57
N GLY A 263 33.59 -19.79 -25.54
CA GLY A 263 34.53 -20.06 -26.61
C GLY A 263 34.04 -21.09 -27.65
N ARG A 264 32.71 -21.26 -27.75
CA ARG A 264 32.10 -22.27 -28.65
C ARG A 264 31.01 -21.64 -29.56
N PRO A 265 31.31 -20.58 -30.29
CA PRO A 265 30.33 -19.95 -31.18
C PRO A 265 29.88 -20.85 -32.32
N ASP A 266 30.70 -21.83 -32.69
CA ASP A 266 30.44 -22.85 -33.71
C ASP A 266 29.31 -23.80 -33.35
N GLN A 267 28.98 -23.92 -32.07
CA GLN A 267 27.92 -24.81 -31.57
C GLN A 267 26.59 -24.11 -31.36
N TYR A 268 26.57 -22.79 -31.48
CA TYR A 268 25.30 -22.05 -31.41
C TYR A 268 24.41 -22.35 -32.61
N ASN A 269 23.23 -22.87 -32.30
CA ASN A 269 22.17 -23.08 -33.32
C ASN A 269 20.96 -22.19 -32.96
N PRO A 270 20.65 -21.17 -33.78
CA PRO A 270 19.51 -20.29 -33.54
C PRO A 270 18.15 -21.03 -33.49
N ASP A 271 18.02 -22.16 -34.16
CA ASP A 271 16.78 -22.95 -34.16
C ASP A 271 16.45 -23.60 -32.85
N ASN A 272 17.38 -23.59 -31.89
CA ASN A 272 17.14 -24.10 -30.56
C ASN A 272 16.37 -23.08 -29.68
N VAL A 273 16.31 -21.81 -30.08
CA VAL A 273 15.56 -20.74 -29.40
C VAL A 273 14.53 -20.18 -30.36
N PHE A 274 13.29 -20.56 -30.19
CA PHE A 274 12.25 -20.30 -31.18
C PHE A 274 10.93 -19.86 -30.56
N PHE A 275 10.20 -19.04 -31.32
CA PHE A 275 8.85 -18.63 -31.00
C PHE A 275 7.86 -19.79 -31.30
N VAL A 276 6.93 -20.01 -30.37
CA VAL A 276 5.88 -21.02 -30.51
C VAL A 276 4.56 -20.36 -30.88
N THR A 277 4.00 -19.61 -29.93
CA THR A 277 2.75 -18.85 -30.09
C THR A 277 2.57 -17.94 -28.90
N SER A 278 1.89 -16.82 -29.06
CA SER A 278 1.53 -15.90 -27.99
C SER A 278 0.32 -16.34 -27.15
N MET A 279 -0.36 -17.42 -27.54
CA MET A 279 -1.53 -17.94 -26.84
C MET A 279 -1.12 -18.95 -25.77
N GLN A 280 -1.54 -18.74 -24.51
CA GLN A 280 -1.14 -19.51 -23.32
C GLN A 280 -1.31 -21.03 -23.50
N PHE A 281 -2.52 -21.52 -23.71
CA PHE A 281 -2.77 -22.97 -23.77
C PHE A 281 -2.20 -23.66 -25.02
N PRO A 282 -2.24 -23.08 -26.22
CA PRO A 282 -1.50 -23.60 -27.36
C PRO A 282 0.02 -23.66 -27.12
N TYR A 283 0.61 -22.68 -26.44
CA TYR A 283 2.01 -22.73 -26.04
C TYR A 283 2.30 -23.92 -25.12
N VAL A 284 1.51 -24.10 -24.07
CA VAL A 284 1.64 -25.23 -23.14
C VAL A 284 1.53 -26.57 -23.86
N ALA A 285 0.54 -26.73 -24.77
CA ALA A 285 0.38 -27.93 -25.53
C ALA A 285 1.59 -28.25 -26.41
N ALA A 286 2.17 -27.22 -27.04
CA ALA A 286 3.39 -27.38 -27.84
C ALA A 286 4.60 -27.76 -27.00
N VAL A 287 4.79 -27.11 -25.85
CA VAL A 287 5.88 -27.40 -24.91
C VAL A 287 5.75 -28.81 -24.33
N ASN A 288 4.54 -29.24 -23.97
CA ASN A 288 4.29 -30.63 -23.55
C ASN A 288 4.63 -31.64 -24.67
N GLY A 289 4.28 -31.31 -25.92
CA GLY A 289 4.68 -32.10 -27.07
C GLY A 289 6.19 -32.22 -27.25
N ILE A 290 6.94 -31.14 -26.99
CA ILE A 290 8.41 -31.15 -26.97
C ILE A 290 8.94 -32.03 -25.83
N MET A 291 8.41 -31.91 -24.62
CA MET A 291 8.83 -32.73 -23.46
C MET A 291 8.68 -34.24 -23.75
N LEU A 292 7.55 -34.63 -24.29
CA LEU A 292 7.26 -36.06 -24.57
C LEU A 292 8.08 -36.60 -25.71
N ARG A 293 8.38 -35.81 -26.76
CA ARG A 293 9.15 -36.20 -27.93
C ARG A 293 10.64 -36.19 -27.67
N GLU A 294 11.19 -35.09 -27.17
CA GLU A 294 12.62 -34.89 -26.96
C GLU A 294 13.13 -35.56 -25.66
N ARG A 295 12.24 -35.81 -24.69
CA ARG A 295 12.51 -36.39 -23.38
C ARG A 295 13.74 -35.75 -22.72
N PRO A 296 13.71 -34.44 -22.47
CA PRO A 296 14.85 -33.73 -21.89
C PRO A 296 15.25 -34.36 -20.58
N ALA A 297 16.56 -34.33 -20.24
CA ALA A 297 17.05 -34.80 -18.97
C ALA A 297 16.62 -33.85 -17.86
N THR A 298 16.54 -32.55 -18.17
CA THR A 298 16.19 -31.51 -17.22
C THR A 298 15.26 -30.47 -17.84
N ASN A 299 14.24 -30.05 -17.08
CA ASN A 299 13.37 -28.95 -17.40
C ASN A 299 13.61 -27.80 -16.41
N PHE A 300 13.87 -26.61 -16.94
CA PHE A 300 13.90 -25.38 -16.18
C PHE A 300 12.66 -24.56 -16.45
N TYR A 301 11.97 -24.15 -15.38
CA TYR A 301 10.80 -23.25 -15.40
C TYR A 301 11.20 -21.96 -14.67
N MET A 302 11.63 -20.92 -15.37
CA MET A 302 12.19 -19.72 -14.78
C MET A 302 11.47 -18.47 -15.30
N GLY A 303 10.75 -17.76 -14.46
CA GLY A 303 10.04 -16.54 -14.83
C GLY A 303 8.62 -16.44 -14.29
N VAL A 304 7.74 -15.79 -15.03
CA VAL A 304 6.33 -15.60 -14.67
C VAL A 304 5.50 -16.77 -15.17
N PHE A 305 4.74 -17.40 -14.28
CA PHE A 305 3.84 -18.51 -14.61
C PHE A 305 2.44 -18.25 -14.04
N TYR A 306 1.45 -18.86 -14.67
CA TYR A 306 0.04 -18.82 -14.27
C TYR A 306 -0.52 -20.26 -14.19
N ALA A 307 -1.75 -20.47 -14.65
CA ALA A 307 -2.44 -21.76 -14.56
C ALA A 307 -1.74 -22.94 -15.27
N GLU A 308 -0.80 -22.66 -16.16
CA GLU A 308 -0.02 -23.69 -16.89
C GLU A 308 1.05 -24.37 -16.05
N SER A 309 1.46 -23.80 -14.93
CA SER A 309 2.56 -24.29 -14.09
C SER A 309 2.42 -25.78 -13.74
N LEU A 310 1.25 -26.17 -13.25
CA LEU A 310 0.97 -27.56 -12.88
C LEU A 310 1.00 -28.50 -14.11
N ILE A 311 0.40 -28.09 -15.22
CA ILE A 311 0.32 -28.91 -16.45
C ILE A 311 1.72 -29.19 -17.01
N LEU A 312 2.58 -28.15 -17.01
CA LEU A 312 3.97 -28.29 -17.45
C LEU A 312 4.78 -29.20 -16.53
N ALA A 313 4.67 -29.02 -15.21
CA ALA A 313 5.41 -29.79 -14.23
C ALA A 313 4.94 -31.27 -14.21
N GLU A 314 3.66 -31.54 -14.31
CA GLU A 314 3.15 -32.92 -14.43
C GLU A 314 3.66 -33.60 -15.69
N THR A 315 3.66 -32.91 -16.85
CA THR A 315 4.18 -33.47 -18.09
C THR A 315 5.68 -33.77 -17.98
N GLY A 316 6.44 -32.89 -17.31
CA GLY A 316 7.85 -33.11 -17.03
C GLY A 316 8.11 -34.35 -16.18
N ASN A 317 7.26 -34.62 -15.17
CA ASN A 317 7.29 -35.85 -14.37
C ASN A 317 7.04 -37.10 -15.24
N VAL A 318 6.02 -37.05 -16.14
CA VAL A 318 5.74 -38.15 -17.08
C VAL A 318 6.92 -38.37 -18.02
N ALA A 319 7.60 -37.30 -18.46
CA ALA A 319 8.79 -37.43 -19.32
C ALA A 319 10.03 -37.97 -18.56
N GLY A 320 9.99 -38.02 -17.24
CA GLY A 320 11.08 -38.48 -16.37
C GLY A 320 12.24 -37.49 -16.29
N SER A 321 11.98 -36.20 -16.44
CA SER A 321 12.97 -35.14 -16.39
C SER A 321 13.16 -34.65 -14.96
N ILE A 322 14.38 -34.24 -14.61
CA ILE A 322 14.65 -33.45 -13.42
C ILE A 322 14.04 -32.07 -13.62
N GLN A 323 13.32 -31.56 -12.62
CA GLN A 323 12.58 -30.32 -12.76
C GLN A 323 13.05 -29.26 -11.75
N ILE A 324 13.45 -28.11 -12.26
CA ILE A 324 13.89 -26.97 -11.47
C ILE A 324 13.00 -25.78 -11.82
N ALA A 325 12.23 -25.29 -10.84
CA ALA A 325 11.33 -24.15 -11.03
C ALA A 325 11.78 -22.93 -10.24
N GLY A 326 11.52 -21.74 -10.75
CA GLY A 326 11.72 -20.47 -10.07
C GLY A 326 10.71 -19.43 -10.55
N THR A 327 9.87 -18.96 -9.64
CA THR A 327 8.87 -17.94 -9.92
C THR A 327 8.62 -17.06 -8.68
N ASP A 328 8.20 -15.82 -8.94
CA ASP A 328 7.74 -14.88 -7.91
C ASP A 328 6.21 -14.88 -7.74
N GLN A 329 5.49 -15.64 -8.59
CA GLN A 329 4.03 -15.73 -8.55
C GLN A 329 3.57 -16.61 -7.39
N ILE A 330 3.16 -15.97 -6.28
CA ILE A 330 2.78 -16.64 -5.03
C ILE A 330 1.68 -17.68 -5.26
N SER A 331 0.72 -17.41 -6.16
CA SER A 331 -0.38 -18.31 -6.49
C SER A 331 0.07 -19.61 -7.18
N GLN A 332 1.24 -19.61 -7.82
CA GLN A 332 1.76 -20.75 -8.59
C GLN A 332 2.83 -21.54 -7.82
N LEU A 333 3.44 -20.95 -6.80
CA LEU A 333 4.46 -21.62 -5.98
C LEU A 333 4.02 -22.96 -5.42
N PRO A 334 2.79 -23.17 -4.86
CA PRO A 334 2.38 -24.45 -4.34
C PRO A 334 2.39 -25.57 -5.39
N PHE A 335 2.07 -25.27 -6.65
CA PHE A 335 2.07 -26.25 -7.75
C PHE A 335 3.49 -26.68 -8.09
N PHE A 336 4.42 -25.74 -8.20
CA PHE A 336 5.83 -26.07 -8.44
C PHE A 336 6.46 -26.79 -7.25
N VAL A 337 6.21 -26.36 -6.01
CA VAL A 337 6.72 -27.06 -4.82
C VAL A 337 6.23 -28.50 -4.74
N ALA A 338 4.99 -28.78 -5.18
CA ALA A 338 4.43 -30.13 -5.17
C ALA A 338 4.91 -31.01 -6.32
N ALA A 339 5.26 -30.43 -7.47
CA ALA A 339 5.47 -31.16 -8.71
C ALA A 339 6.90 -31.07 -9.28
N THR A 340 7.81 -30.29 -8.68
CA THR A 340 9.20 -30.18 -9.15
C THR A 340 10.19 -30.64 -8.10
N ASP A 341 11.38 -31.07 -8.52
CA ASP A 341 12.44 -31.57 -7.64
C ASP A 341 13.08 -30.43 -6.81
N TYR A 342 13.19 -29.26 -7.42
CA TYR A 342 13.77 -28.07 -6.78
C TYR A 342 12.95 -26.85 -7.16
N THR A 343 12.61 -26.02 -6.14
CA THR A 343 11.86 -24.78 -6.35
C THR A 343 12.59 -23.61 -5.71
N LEU A 344 12.87 -22.57 -6.51
CA LEU A 344 13.33 -21.26 -6.07
C LEU A 344 12.12 -20.40 -5.75
N ILE A 345 11.88 -20.10 -4.48
CA ILE A 345 10.65 -19.47 -3.99
C ILE A 345 10.82 -17.95 -3.97
N GLY A 346 10.06 -17.26 -4.81
CA GLY A 346 9.97 -15.81 -4.79
C GLY A 346 11.34 -15.13 -4.91
N GLU A 347 11.83 -14.54 -3.81
CA GLU A 347 13.12 -13.84 -3.80
C GLU A 347 14.35 -14.76 -4.03
N GLU A 348 14.21 -16.05 -3.83
CA GLU A 348 15.31 -16.99 -4.10
C GLU A 348 15.66 -17.02 -5.59
N LEU A 349 14.68 -16.78 -6.48
CA LEU A 349 14.91 -16.62 -7.92
C LEU A 349 15.90 -15.46 -8.20
N TYR A 350 15.69 -14.32 -7.53
CA TYR A 350 16.56 -13.15 -7.68
C TYR A 350 17.93 -13.36 -7.04
N ALA A 351 17.97 -14.03 -5.89
CA ALA A 351 19.23 -14.40 -5.25
C ALA A 351 20.03 -15.39 -6.09
N ALA A 352 19.37 -16.36 -6.73
CA ALA A 352 19.99 -17.29 -7.68
C ALA A 352 20.55 -16.55 -8.89
N SER A 353 19.78 -15.63 -9.47
CA SER A 353 20.22 -14.80 -10.59
C SER A 353 21.48 -14.00 -10.23
N ALA A 354 21.50 -13.30 -9.10
CA ALA A 354 22.65 -12.53 -8.66
C ALA A 354 23.87 -13.41 -8.31
N TYR A 355 23.65 -14.57 -7.71
CA TYR A 355 24.73 -15.52 -7.40
C TYR A 355 25.38 -16.05 -8.67
N LEU A 356 24.58 -16.38 -9.69
CA LEU A 356 25.07 -16.95 -10.95
C LEU A 356 25.72 -15.90 -11.85
N SER A 357 25.19 -14.66 -11.88
CA SER A 357 25.74 -13.57 -12.70
C SER A 357 27.03 -12.98 -12.10
N GLN A 358 27.19 -13.03 -10.77
CA GLN A 358 28.25 -12.35 -10.03
C GLN A 358 28.29 -10.82 -10.32
N GLU A 359 27.17 -10.25 -10.76
CA GLU A 359 27.11 -8.83 -11.13
C GLU A 359 27.11 -7.95 -9.88
N PRO A 360 28.05 -6.98 -9.75
CA PRO A 360 28.21 -6.18 -8.54
C PRO A 360 26.94 -5.41 -8.13
N VAL A 361 26.16 -4.94 -9.10
CA VAL A 361 24.93 -4.19 -8.81
C VAL A 361 23.87 -5.10 -8.18
N GLN A 362 23.65 -6.28 -8.76
CA GLN A 362 22.68 -7.25 -8.23
C GLN A 362 23.11 -7.78 -6.86
N MET A 363 24.39 -8.11 -6.69
CA MET A 363 24.96 -8.54 -5.41
C MET A 363 24.79 -7.49 -4.31
N GLY A 364 25.08 -6.22 -4.63
CA GLY A 364 24.93 -5.08 -3.71
C GLY A 364 23.48 -4.84 -3.30
N THR A 365 22.56 -4.93 -4.26
CA THR A 365 21.12 -4.73 -4.02
C THR A 365 20.55 -5.82 -3.10
N LEU A 366 20.86 -7.09 -3.34
CA LEU A 366 20.45 -8.20 -2.47
C LEU A 366 20.97 -8.03 -1.05
N LYS A 367 22.23 -7.63 -0.91
CA LYS A 367 22.84 -7.44 0.40
C LYS A 367 22.18 -6.30 1.17
N ALA A 368 21.87 -5.18 0.50
CA ALA A 368 21.12 -4.07 1.08
C ALA A 368 19.73 -4.53 1.57
N GLN A 369 19.05 -5.35 0.78
CA GLN A 369 17.75 -5.92 1.14
C GLN A 369 17.85 -6.83 2.37
N ASP A 370 18.84 -7.71 2.45
CA ASP A 370 19.08 -8.60 3.60
C ASP A 370 19.25 -7.81 4.90
N TYR A 371 20.10 -6.76 4.89
CA TYR A 371 20.30 -5.90 6.05
C TYR A 371 19.04 -5.13 6.44
N THR A 372 18.29 -4.63 5.47
CA THR A 372 17.03 -3.93 5.73
C THR A 372 16.02 -4.85 6.38
N LYS A 373 15.89 -6.10 5.90
CA LYS A 373 15.04 -7.13 6.52
C LYS A 373 15.48 -7.45 7.95
N ALA A 374 16.80 -7.60 8.17
CA ALA A 374 17.32 -7.88 9.50
C ALA A 374 17.00 -6.74 10.49
N ILE A 375 17.13 -5.49 10.05
CA ILE A 375 16.76 -4.31 10.86
C ILE A 375 15.25 -4.27 11.13
N ALA A 376 14.43 -4.52 10.11
CA ALA A 376 12.97 -4.56 10.27
C ALA A 376 12.54 -5.65 11.30
N MET A 377 13.13 -6.84 11.21
CA MET A 377 12.92 -7.92 12.18
C MET A 377 13.34 -7.51 13.60
N ALA A 378 14.50 -6.86 13.73
CA ALA A 378 14.98 -6.37 15.03
C ALA A 378 14.02 -5.32 15.63
N ILE A 379 13.52 -4.39 14.82
CA ILE A 379 12.54 -3.38 15.24
C ILE A 379 11.23 -4.04 15.69
N ILE A 380 10.74 -5.04 14.97
CA ILE A 380 9.51 -5.77 15.34
C ILE A 380 9.71 -6.48 16.68
N VAL A 381 10.82 -7.20 16.87
CA VAL A 381 11.11 -7.93 18.11
C VAL A 381 11.25 -6.94 19.29
N LEU A 382 12.00 -5.86 19.10
CA LEU A 382 12.14 -4.82 20.13
C LEU A 382 10.80 -4.13 20.44
N GLY A 383 9.98 -3.90 19.43
CA GLY A 383 8.63 -3.35 19.61
C GLY A 383 7.73 -4.26 20.44
N ILE A 384 7.74 -5.56 20.17
CA ILE A 384 7.00 -6.55 20.97
C ILE A 384 7.46 -6.56 22.42
N ILE A 385 8.78 -6.59 22.66
CA ILE A 385 9.37 -6.56 24.01
C ILE A 385 8.97 -5.29 24.73
N ALA A 386 9.06 -4.14 24.09
CA ALA A 386 8.74 -2.85 24.68
C ALA A 386 7.26 -2.70 25.07
N ILE A 387 6.36 -3.15 24.18
CA ILE A 387 4.92 -3.16 24.47
C ILE A 387 4.63 -4.10 25.65
N THR A 388 5.24 -5.29 25.66
CA THR A 388 5.06 -6.27 26.75
C THR A 388 5.64 -5.74 28.08
N ALA A 389 6.74 -4.99 28.03
CA ALA A 389 7.36 -4.35 29.20
C ALA A 389 6.64 -3.06 29.64
N GLY A 390 5.60 -2.63 28.94
CA GLY A 390 4.83 -1.44 29.29
C GLY A 390 5.54 -0.10 28.99
N TRP A 391 6.47 -0.06 28.03
CA TRP A 391 7.18 1.15 27.63
C TRP A 391 6.37 1.96 26.60
N PRO A 392 5.71 3.07 27.00
CA PRO A 392 4.82 3.82 26.09
C PRO A 392 5.56 4.53 24.96
N PHE A 393 6.82 4.92 25.19
CA PHE A 393 7.63 5.70 24.24
C PHE A 393 7.79 5.04 22.86
N ILE A 394 7.95 3.71 22.80
CA ILE A 394 8.12 3.00 21.52
C ILE A 394 6.78 2.86 20.80
N ARG A 395 5.70 2.70 21.55
CA ARG A 395 4.35 2.69 21.00
C ARG A 395 4.06 4.00 20.26
N ASP A 396 4.36 5.13 20.89
CA ASP A 396 4.07 6.46 20.33
C ASP A 396 4.98 6.80 19.12
N LEU A 397 6.19 6.22 19.07
CA LEU A 397 7.09 6.36 17.91
C LEU A 397 6.62 5.58 16.70
N VAL A 398 5.94 4.44 16.89
CA VAL A 398 5.51 3.52 15.82
C VAL A 398 4.04 3.74 15.43
N THR A 399 3.22 4.35 16.28
CA THR A 399 1.86 4.74 15.92
C THR A 399 1.89 5.83 14.86
N ILE A 400 1.84 5.41 13.61
CA ILE A 400 1.53 6.28 12.48
C ILE A 400 0.02 6.50 12.55
N ASN A 401 -0.41 7.70 12.91
CA ASN A 401 -1.81 8.08 12.74
C ASN A 401 -2.08 8.13 11.22
N LEU A 402 -2.77 7.11 10.75
CA LEU A 402 -3.24 6.99 9.37
C LEU A 402 -4.40 7.95 9.12
#